data_f752c7744f9a2179d6798cda6f2dbfc5
#
_entry.id   f752c7744f9a2179d6798cda6f2dbfc5
#
_cell.length_a   1.000
_cell.length_b   1.000
_cell.length_c   1.000
_cell.angle_alpha   90.00
_cell.angle_beta   90.00
_cell.angle_gamma   90.00
#
_symmetry.space_group_name_H-M   'P 1'
#
loop_
_entity.id
_entity.type
_entity.pdbx_description
1 polymer ?
#
loop_
_entity_poly.entity_id
_entity_poly.type
_entity_poly.pdbx_seq_one_letter_code
_entity_poly.pdbx_strand_id
1 'polypeptide(L)'
;MLAQKDAERGILEDDKKIHMRETVESLSADIAHEHWLASKEARELTTTSAAKLPILNTEQLAPTWRSAEPLLVIGARTELDQAAAAIFAALVEMHGVPARVECAEMLTACNIANLDLSGVALMCVSSVDMKTPAHIHFAARRLRSRAPHAKLLLGLWSAKDDETGAELKDVVGTDDFARTFHQAAAIILQRATTDQGGAKAPARASAALA
;
A
#
# COMPACT_ATOMS: atom_id res chain seq x y z
N MET A 1 0.88 -17.78 -1.20
CA MET A 1 -0.42 -18.34 -1.60
C MET A 1 -0.77 -19.69 -0.97
N LEU A 2 0.21 -20.47 -0.46
CA LEU A 2 -0.07 -21.72 0.28
C LEU A 2 -0.86 -21.45 1.56
N ALA A 3 -0.42 -20.52 2.40
CA ALA A 3 -1.09 -20.18 3.66
C ALA A 3 -2.56 -19.80 3.49
N GLN A 4 -2.90 -19.06 2.42
CA GLN A 4 -4.29 -18.73 2.12
C GLN A 4 -5.12 -19.96 1.77
N LYS A 5 -4.56 -20.89 0.99
CA LYS A 5 -5.26 -22.16 0.67
C LYS A 5 -5.47 -23.05 1.92
N ASP A 6 -4.48 -23.06 2.81
CA ASP A 6 -4.57 -23.82 4.06
C ASP A 6 -5.55 -23.16 5.03
N ALA A 7 -5.61 -21.84 5.10
CA ALA A 7 -6.62 -21.10 5.84
C ALA A 7 -8.04 -21.38 5.30
N GLU A 8 -8.22 -21.41 3.96
CA GLU A 8 -9.50 -21.72 3.32
C GLU A 8 -9.98 -23.14 3.55
N ARG A 9 -9.06 -24.08 3.74
CA ARG A 9 -9.34 -25.47 4.07
C ARG A 9 -9.57 -25.70 5.58
N GLY A 10 -9.44 -24.66 6.41
CA GLY A 10 -9.53 -24.77 7.86
C GLY A 10 -8.35 -25.49 8.52
N ILE A 11 -7.25 -25.71 7.80
CA ILE A 11 -6.03 -26.35 8.32
C ILE A 11 -5.23 -25.36 9.17
N LEU A 12 -5.30 -24.07 8.82
CA LEU A 12 -4.58 -23.01 9.52
C LEU A 12 -5.49 -22.37 10.58
N GLU A 13 -5.23 -22.68 11.84
CA GLU A 13 -5.90 -22.11 13.00
C GLU A 13 -5.64 -20.61 13.14
N ASP A 14 -6.54 -19.87 13.79
CA ASP A 14 -6.43 -18.41 13.90
C ASP A 14 -5.18 -17.96 14.66
N ASP A 15 -4.80 -18.67 15.73
CA ASP A 15 -3.57 -18.40 16.48
C ASP A 15 -2.31 -18.51 15.59
N LYS A 16 -2.30 -19.48 14.68
CA LYS A 16 -1.20 -19.64 13.72
C LYS A 16 -1.15 -18.52 12.68
N LYS A 17 -2.32 -18.01 12.27
CA LYS A 17 -2.38 -16.84 11.36
C LYS A 17 -1.84 -15.60 12.02
N ILE A 18 -2.21 -15.35 13.28
CA ILE A 18 -1.69 -14.23 14.07
C ILE A 18 -0.18 -14.34 14.21
N HIS A 19 0.33 -15.50 14.62
CA HIS A 19 1.76 -15.71 14.76
C HIS A 19 2.53 -15.55 13.45
N MET A 20 1.98 -16.03 12.33
CA MET A 20 2.56 -15.80 11.00
C MET A 20 2.61 -14.31 10.67
N ARG A 21 1.55 -13.56 10.93
CA ARG A 21 1.53 -12.11 10.72
C ARG A 21 2.63 -11.43 11.54
N GLU A 22 2.68 -11.67 12.84
CA GLU A 22 3.68 -11.07 13.74
C GLU A 22 5.11 -11.38 13.32
N THR A 23 5.37 -12.63 12.93
CA THR A 23 6.68 -13.05 12.42
C THR A 23 7.04 -12.32 11.12
N VAL A 24 6.08 -12.20 10.21
CA VAL A 24 6.29 -11.51 8.93
C VAL A 24 6.51 -10.01 9.15
N GLU A 25 5.74 -9.38 10.01
CA GLU A 25 5.89 -7.96 10.35
C GLU A 25 7.29 -7.68 10.94
N SER A 26 7.73 -8.51 11.90
CA SER A 26 9.07 -8.40 12.50
C SER A 26 10.17 -8.57 11.45
N LEU A 27 10.12 -9.64 10.67
CA LEU A 27 11.13 -9.91 9.64
C LEU A 27 11.14 -8.83 8.54
N SER A 28 9.99 -8.33 8.17
CA SER A 28 9.89 -7.27 7.15
C SER A 28 10.53 -5.97 7.64
N ALA A 29 10.32 -5.61 8.89
CA ALA A 29 10.94 -4.45 9.51
C ALA A 29 12.47 -4.59 9.60
N ASP A 30 12.95 -5.77 10.01
CA ASP A 30 14.39 -6.06 10.11
C ASP A 30 15.08 -5.99 8.73
N ILE A 31 14.47 -6.59 7.70
CA ILE A 31 15.00 -6.57 6.33
C ILE A 31 15.01 -5.14 5.77
N ALA A 32 13.95 -4.36 5.98
CA ALA A 32 13.89 -2.98 5.53
C ALA A 32 14.99 -2.14 6.21
N HIS A 33 15.20 -2.34 7.51
CA HIS A 33 16.24 -1.65 8.27
C HIS A 33 17.65 -2.02 7.82
N GLU A 34 17.96 -3.31 7.66
CA GLU A 34 19.27 -3.79 7.17
C GLU A 34 19.54 -3.30 5.74
N HIS A 35 18.53 -3.37 4.86
CA HIS A 35 18.69 -2.88 3.49
C HIS A 35 18.90 -1.36 3.45
N TRP A 36 18.23 -0.60 4.32
CA TRP A 36 18.46 0.84 4.43
C TRP A 36 19.91 1.14 4.86
N LEU A 37 20.46 0.39 5.82
CA LEU A 37 21.87 0.52 6.25
C LEU A 37 22.84 0.14 5.11
N ALA A 38 22.61 -0.99 4.45
CA ALA A 38 23.44 -1.47 3.35
C ALA A 38 23.38 -0.57 2.11
N SER A 39 22.21 -0.02 1.79
CA SER A 39 22.05 0.88 0.64
C SER A 39 22.75 2.22 0.83
N LYS A 40 22.96 2.63 2.08
CA LYS A 40 23.76 3.80 2.42
C LYS A 40 25.25 3.61 2.10
N GLU A 41 25.72 2.36 2.19
CA GLU A 41 27.10 1.98 1.85
C GLU A 41 27.28 1.55 0.39
N ALA A 42 26.25 0.94 -0.23
CA ALA A 42 26.31 0.35 -1.58
C ALA A 42 25.95 1.30 -2.73
N ARG A 43 25.81 2.58 -2.50
CA ARG A 43 25.46 3.59 -3.54
C ARG A 43 26.46 3.73 -4.66
N GLU A 44 27.60 3.04 -4.60
CA GLU A 44 28.70 3.14 -5.59
C GLU A 44 28.74 1.99 -6.62
N LEU A 45 27.95 0.94 -6.50
CA LEU A 45 28.14 -0.26 -7.33
C LEU A 45 26.83 -0.90 -7.78
N THR A 46 26.05 -0.31 -8.69
CA THR A 46 25.22 -1.18 -9.56
C THR A 46 24.70 -0.50 -10.81
N THR A 47 25.34 -0.81 -11.88
CA THR A 47 24.82 -0.78 -13.25
C THR A 47 24.06 -2.06 -13.57
N THR A 48 22.88 -1.87 -14.18
CA THR A 48 22.28 -2.70 -15.23
C THR A 48 21.63 -4.04 -14.88
N SER A 49 20.29 -4.03 -14.82
CA SER A 49 19.46 -5.08 -15.44
C SER A 49 18.04 -4.54 -15.68
N ALA A 50 17.52 -4.68 -16.88
CA ALA A 50 16.23 -4.15 -17.35
C ALA A 50 14.96 -4.73 -16.65
N ALA A 51 15.15 -5.59 -15.66
CA ALA A 51 14.07 -6.18 -14.84
C ALA A 51 14.06 -5.69 -13.39
N LYS A 52 14.98 -4.82 -12.99
CA LYS A 52 15.03 -4.31 -11.60
C LYS A 52 14.30 -2.98 -11.51
N LEU A 53 13.43 -2.88 -10.54
CA LEU A 53 12.79 -1.60 -10.17
C LEU A 53 13.87 -0.61 -9.71
N PRO A 54 13.75 0.69 -10.03
CA PRO A 54 14.71 1.69 -9.60
C PRO A 54 14.64 1.89 -8.08
N ILE A 55 15.77 2.27 -7.49
CA ILE A 55 15.84 2.77 -6.12
C ILE A 55 15.83 4.30 -6.21
N LEU A 56 14.85 4.95 -5.62
CA LEU A 56 14.66 6.39 -5.67
C LEU A 56 15.36 7.07 -4.49
N ASN A 57 15.88 8.26 -4.75
CA ASN A 57 16.34 9.18 -3.71
C ASN A 57 15.23 10.18 -3.39
N THR A 58 15.26 10.78 -2.21
CA THR A 58 14.27 11.78 -1.77
C THR A 58 14.14 12.95 -2.77
N GLU A 59 15.24 13.33 -3.41
CA GLU A 59 15.26 14.40 -4.43
C GLU A 59 14.51 14.04 -5.71
N GLN A 60 14.43 12.74 -6.04
CA GLN A 60 13.73 12.22 -7.22
C GLN A 60 12.23 12.05 -6.96
N LEU A 61 11.81 12.11 -5.69
CA LEU A 61 10.41 12.07 -5.35
C LEU A 61 9.71 13.39 -5.68
N ALA A 62 8.52 13.29 -6.26
CA ALA A 62 7.66 14.44 -6.47
C ALA A 62 7.28 15.11 -5.12
N PRO A 63 6.96 16.41 -5.09
CA PRO A 63 6.72 17.13 -3.83
C PRO A 63 5.69 16.49 -2.91
N THR A 64 4.63 15.92 -3.45
CA THR A 64 3.57 15.22 -2.71
C THR A 64 4.05 13.92 -2.05
N TRP A 65 5.17 13.36 -2.51
CA TRP A 65 5.76 12.11 -2.04
C TRP A 65 6.95 12.32 -1.08
N ARG A 66 7.25 13.56 -0.71
CA ARG A 66 8.33 13.90 0.22
C ARG A 66 7.89 14.00 1.67
N SER A 67 6.63 13.70 1.96
CA SER A 67 6.17 13.58 3.35
C SER A 67 6.86 12.41 4.05
N ALA A 68 6.75 12.34 5.37
CA ALA A 68 7.36 11.25 6.15
C ALA A 68 6.82 9.87 5.76
N GLU A 69 5.53 9.80 5.41
CA GLU A 69 4.82 8.55 5.09
C GLU A 69 3.84 8.78 3.92
N PRO A 70 4.36 8.95 2.69
CA PRO A 70 3.52 9.25 1.53
C PRO A 70 2.69 8.07 1.06
N LEU A 71 3.10 6.85 1.41
CA LEU A 71 2.39 5.61 1.08
C LEU A 71 1.77 5.00 2.34
N LEU A 72 0.45 4.81 2.31
CA LEU A 72 -0.27 4.02 3.30
C LEU A 72 -0.63 2.67 2.70
N VAL A 73 -0.19 1.58 3.33
CA VAL A 73 -0.59 0.21 2.98
C VAL A 73 -1.49 -0.34 4.09
N ILE A 74 -2.64 -0.87 3.73
CA ILE A 74 -3.61 -1.34 4.71
C ILE A 74 -4.14 -2.72 4.32
N GLY A 75 -4.16 -3.66 5.27
CA GLY A 75 -4.76 -4.97 5.08
C GLY A 75 -6.27 -4.84 4.91
N ALA A 76 -6.85 -5.55 3.93
CA ALA A 76 -8.28 -5.42 3.64
C ALA A 76 -9.15 -5.98 4.78
N ARG A 77 -8.74 -7.12 5.38
CA ARG A 77 -9.57 -7.81 6.37
C ARG A 77 -8.82 -8.79 7.28
N THR A 78 -8.01 -9.68 6.70
CA THR A 78 -7.46 -10.85 7.38
C THR A 78 -6.03 -10.61 7.85
N GLU A 79 -5.57 -11.45 8.80
CA GLU A 79 -4.17 -11.47 9.24
C GLU A 79 -3.20 -11.69 8.07
N LEU A 80 -3.61 -12.48 7.06
CA LEU A 80 -2.80 -12.71 5.87
C LEU A 80 -2.77 -11.49 4.93
N ASP A 81 -3.85 -10.71 4.87
CA ASP A 81 -3.86 -9.43 4.16
C ASP A 81 -2.91 -8.44 4.82
N GLN A 82 -2.87 -8.44 6.16
CA GLN A 82 -1.98 -7.61 6.96
C GLN A 82 -0.51 -8.01 6.78
N ALA A 83 -0.21 -9.31 6.84
CA ALA A 83 1.13 -9.81 6.57
C ALA A 83 1.61 -9.45 5.15
N ALA A 84 0.72 -9.57 4.16
CA ALA A 84 1.02 -9.17 2.79
C ALA A 84 1.25 -7.65 2.67
N ALA A 85 0.50 -6.84 3.42
CA ALA A 85 0.69 -5.40 3.48
C ALA A 85 2.07 -5.02 4.05
N ALA A 86 2.51 -5.69 5.12
CA ALA A 86 3.82 -5.47 5.73
C ALA A 86 4.98 -5.82 4.78
N ILE A 87 4.92 -6.98 4.12
CA ILE A 87 5.91 -7.38 3.12
C ILE A 87 5.97 -6.37 1.97
N PHE A 88 4.80 -5.91 1.52
CA PHE A 88 4.71 -4.98 0.41
C PHE A 88 5.26 -3.59 0.77
N ALA A 89 4.95 -3.09 1.96
CA ALA A 89 5.49 -1.83 2.45
C ALA A 89 7.01 -1.87 2.54
N ALA A 90 7.58 -2.91 3.18
CA ALA A 90 9.03 -3.11 3.25
C ALA A 90 9.69 -3.16 1.87
N LEU A 91 9.06 -3.85 0.90
CA LEU A 91 9.56 -3.87 -0.48
C LEU A 91 9.63 -2.46 -1.08
N VAL A 92 8.60 -1.64 -0.90
CA VAL A 92 8.56 -0.28 -1.48
C VAL A 92 9.56 0.64 -0.77
N GLU A 93 9.73 0.50 0.54
CA GLU A 93 10.75 1.22 1.31
C GLU A 93 12.17 0.91 0.85
N MET A 94 12.48 -0.36 0.51
CA MET A 94 13.73 -0.75 -0.11
C MET A 94 13.99 -0.03 -1.45
N HIS A 95 12.94 0.44 -2.11
CA HIS A 95 13.02 1.24 -3.33
C HIS A 95 13.01 2.75 -3.09
N GLY A 96 13.09 3.18 -1.83
CA GLY A 96 13.26 4.59 -1.44
C GLY A 96 11.97 5.39 -1.31
N VAL A 97 10.81 4.74 -1.23
CA VAL A 97 9.53 5.40 -0.95
C VAL A 97 9.08 5.03 0.47
N PRO A 98 9.05 6.00 1.42
CA PRO A 98 8.59 5.72 2.77
C PRO A 98 7.15 5.24 2.78
N ALA A 99 6.88 4.23 3.62
CA ALA A 99 5.57 3.60 3.71
C ALA A 99 5.16 3.40 5.16
N ARG A 100 3.86 3.39 5.39
CA ARG A 100 3.25 3.03 6.67
C ARG A 100 2.25 1.91 6.47
N VAL A 101 2.21 0.97 7.42
CA VAL A 101 1.23 -0.12 7.44
C VAL A 101 0.20 0.13 8.52
N GLU A 102 -1.07 -0.05 8.18
CA GLU A 102 -2.17 0.03 9.13
C GLU A 102 -3.00 -1.25 9.09
N CYS A 103 -3.62 -1.59 10.22
CA CYS A 103 -4.45 -2.77 10.34
C CYS A 103 -5.87 -2.56 9.81
N ALA A 104 -6.56 -3.65 9.47
CA ALA A 104 -7.92 -3.64 8.96
C ALA A 104 -8.93 -3.01 9.92
N GLU A 105 -8.66 -3.05 11.23
CA GLU A 105 -9.49 -2.43 12.27
C GLU A 105 -9.61 -0.92 12.10
N MET A 106 -8.59 -0.26 11.54
CA MET A 106 -8.62 1.17 11.23
C MET A 106 -9.67 1.52 10.16
N LEU A 107 -10.10 0.55 9.36
CA LEU A 107 -11.16 0.72 8.36
C LEU A 107 -12.56 0.58 8.94
N THR A 108 -12.72 0.25 10.22
CA THR A 108 -14.04 0.18 10.86
C THR A 108 -14.67 1.57 11.01
N ALA A 109 -16.01 1.60 11.16
CA ALA A 109 -16.73 2.87 11.29
C ALA A 109 -16.30 3.70 12.52
N CYS A 110 -15.86 3.01 13.59
CA CYS A 110 -15.42 3.66 14.83
C CYS A 110 -13.99 4.22 14.71
N ASN A 111 -13.11 3.54 13.98
CA ASN A 111 -11.68 3.86 13.97
C ASN A 111 -11.25 4.72 12.77
N ILE A 112 -11.98 4.68 11.66
CA ILE A 112 -11.60 5.40 10.43
C ILE A 112 -11.45 6.92 10.65
N ALA A 113 -12.14 7.48 11.63
CA ALA A 113 -12.00 8.89 11.98
C ALA A 113 -10.63 9.22 12.60
N ASN A 114 -10.00 8.25 13.25
CA ASN A 114 -8.71 8.37 13.92
C ASN A 114 -7.53 8.09 12.98
N LEU A 115 -7.80 7.55 11.79
CA LEU A 115 -6.76 7.30 10.80
C LEU A 115 -6.20 8.62 10.29
N ASP A 116 -4.93 8.87 10.58
CA ASP A 116 -4.22 10.03 10.05
C ASP A 116 -3.86 9.80 8.57
N LEU A 117 -4.36 10.65 7.71
CA LEU A 117 -4.11 10.63 6.26
C LEU A 117 -3.38 11.88 5.78
N SER A 118 -2.79 12.63 6.73
CA SER A 118 -2.01 13.84 6.43
C SER A 118 -0.75 13.45 5.64
N GLY A 119 -0.53 14.09 4.51
CA GLY A 119 0.65 13.84 3.67
C GLY A 119 0.64 12.51 2.90
N VAL A 120 -0.42 11.72 2.98
CA VAL A 120 -0.56 10.48 2.19
C VAL A 120 -0.87 10.85 0.74
N ALA A 121 0.01 10.45 -0.17
CA ALA A 121 -0.15 10.62 -1.61
C ALA A 121 -0.90 9.46 -2.26
N LEU A 122 -0.65 8.24 -1.76
CA LEU A 122 -1.28 7.02 -2.25
C LEU A 122 -1.63 6.07 -1.09
N MET A 123 -2.81 5.47 -1.19
CA MET A 123 -3.28 4.41 -0.31
C MET A 123 -3.34 3.10 -1.07
N CYS A 124 -2.79 2.03 -0.51
CA CYS A 124 -2.85 0.68 -1.09
C CYS A 124 -3.67 -0.24 -0.19
N VAL A 125 -4.76 -0.79 -0.72
CA VAL A 125 -5.53 -1.83 -0.05
C VAL A 125 -4.98 -3.19 -0.45
N SER A 126 -4.38 -3.91 0.50
CA SER A 126 -3.77 -5.22 0.32
C SER A 126 -4.79 -6.33 0.57
N SER A 127 -5.05 -7.18 -0.42
CA SER A 127 -5.96 -8.32 -0.28
C SER A 127 -5.39 -9.59 -0.88
N VAL A 128 -5.37 -10.63 -0.08
CA VAL A 128 -5.04 -12.01 -0.47
C VAL A 128 -6.29 -12.80 -0.78
N ASP A 129 -7.40 -12.49 -0.10
CA ASP A 129 -8.69 -13.17 -0.27
C ASP A 129 -9.59 -12.39 -1.25
N MET A 130 -9.94 -13.07 -2.35
CA MET A 130 -10.81 -12.53 -3.40
C MET A 130 -12.29 -12.96 -3.24
N LYS A 131 -12.61 -13.78 -2.22
CA LYS A 131 -13.96 -14.37 -2.11
C LYS A 131 -15.03 -13.36 -1.72
N THR A 132 -14.63 -12.26 -1.09
CA THR A 132 -15.58 -11.28 -0.56
C THR A 132 -15.24 -9.87 -1.01
N PRO A 133 -15.53 -9.48 -2.26
CA PRO A 133 -15.25 -8.14 -2.80
C PRO A 133 -15.85 -6.98 -1.98
N ALA A 134 -16.93 -7.27 -1.24
CA ALA A 134 -17.61 -6.28 -0.42
C ALA A 134 -16.70 -5.60 0.60
N HIS A 135 -15.75 -6.31 1.22
CA HIS A 135 -14.82 -5.71 2.18
C HIS A 135 -13.87 -4.72 1.50
N ILE A 136 -13.36 -5.09 0.33
CA ILE A 136 -12.49 -4.22 -0.48
C ILE A 136 -13.24 -2.95 -0.87
N HIS A 137 -14.49 -3.10 -1.31
CA HIS A 137 -15.36 -1.97 -1.66
C HIS A 137 -15.61 -1.04 -0.46
N PHE A 138 -15.90 -1.59 0.72
CA PHE A 138 -16.08 -0.80 1.94
C PHE A 138 -14.80 -0.07 2.35
N ALA A 139 -13.66 -0.76 2.31
CA ALA A 139 -12.36 -0.18 2.61
C ALA A 139 -12.08 1.01 1.67
N ALA A 140 -12.17 0.79 0.37
CA ALA A 140 -11.92 1.79 -0.65
C ALA A 140 -12.85 3.01 -0.51
N ARG A 141 -14.14 2.79 -0.30
CA ARG A 141 -15.12 3.88 -0.12
C ARG A 141 -14.81 4.74 1.10
N ARG A 142 -14.43 4.12 2.22
CA ARG A 142 -14.09 4.84 3.45
C ARG A 142 -12.81 5.64 3.29
N LEU A 143 -11.77 5.04 2.72
CA LEU A 143 -10.51 5.72 2.44
C LEU A 143 -10.72 6.89 1.48
N ARG A 144 -11.47 6.70 0.40
CA ARG A 144 -11.78 7.75 -0.56
C ARG A 144 -12.55 8.91 0.07
N SER A 145 -13.48 8.61 0.98
CA SER A 145 -14.26 9.64 1.71
C SER A 145 -13.36 10.49 2.62
N ARG A 146 -12.31 9.89 3.20
CA ARG A 146 -11.40 10.58 4.13
C ARG A 146 -10.28 11.34 3.41
N ALA A 147 -9.77 10.80 2.31
CA ALA A 147 -8.70 11.40 1.52
C ALA A 147 -9.03 11.38 0.02
N PRO A 148 -9.94 12.24 -0.44
CA PRO A 148 -10.39 12.26 -1.85
C PRO A 148 -9.27 12.66 -2.82
N HIS A 149 -8.22 13.30 -2.33
CA HIS A 149 -7.06 13.73 -3.11
C HIS A 149 -6.00 12.63 -3.27
N ALA A 150 -5.93 11.68 -2.34
CA ALA A 150 -4.96 10.60 -2.40
C ALA A 150 -5.39 9.55 -3.44
N LYS A 151 -4.41 8.99 -4.13
CA LYS A 151 -4.66 7.89 -5.07
C LYS A 151 -4.93 6.59 -4.35
N LEU A 152 -5.71 5.72 -4.95
CA LEU A 152 -6.09 4.44 -4.37
C LEU A 152 -5.68 3.30 -5.31
N LEU A 153 -4.75 2.47 -4.84
CA LEU A 153 -4.27 1.26 -5.49
C LEU A 153 -4.89 0.03 -4.83
N LEU A 154 -5.35 -0.92 -5.61
CA LEU A 154 -5.85 -2.19 -5.14
C LEU A 154 -4.83 -3.29 -5.39
N GLY A 155 -4.28 -3.87 -4.32
CA GLY A 155 -3.37 -5.01 -4.37
C GLY A 155 -4.14 -6.33 -4.22
N LEU A 156 -4.27 -7.08 -5.31
CA LEU A 156 -5.04 -8.33 -5.39
C LEU A 156 -4.09 -9.52 -5.59
N TRP A 157 -3.45 -9.96 -4.50
CA TRP A 157 -2.30 -10.88 -4.58
C TRP A 157 -2.64 -12.32 -4.99
N SER A 158 -3.92 -12.67 -5.07
CA SER A 158 -4.40 -13.98 -5.53
C SER A 158 -5.24 -13.92 -6.80
N ALA A 159 -5.37 -12.76 -7.43
CA ALA A 159 -6.09 -12.63 -8.69
C ALA A 159 -5.43 -13.49 -9.79
N LYS A 160 -6.25 -14.28 -10.49
CA LYS A 160 -5.75 -15.23 -11.51
C LYS A 160 -5.40 -14.55 -12.83
N ASP A 161 -6.15 -13.50 -13.16
CA ASP A 161 -6.05 -12.78 -14.42
C ASP A 161 -6.24 -11.27 -14.22
N ASP A 162 -5.94 -10.50 -15.26
CA ASP A 162 -6.08 -9.05 -15.24
C ASP A 162 -7.54 -8.61 -15.41
N GLU A 163 -8.37 -9.44 -16.01
CA GLU A 163 -9.78 -9.14 -16.26
C GLU A 163 -10.55 -9.03 -14.93
N THR A 164 -10.39 -10.01 -14.05
CA THR A 164 -10.96 -9.99 -12.69
C THR A 164 -10.48 -8.76 -11.90
N GLY A 165 -9.22 -8.39 -12.03
CA GLY A 165 -8.67 -7.20 -11.36
C GLY A 165 -9.25 -5.90 -11.93
N ALA A 166 -9.42 -5.80 -13.23
CA ALA A 166 -9.99 -4.64 -13.90
C ALA A 166 -11.48 -4.46 -13.54
N GLU A 167 -12.26 -5.53 -13.56
CA GLU A 167 -13.66 -5.49 -13.12
C GLU A 167 -13.81 -5.01 -11.68
N LEU A 168 -12.99 -5.54 -10.76
CA LEU A 168 -12.99 -5.11 -9.37
C LEU A 168 -12.56 -3.66 -9.22
N LYS A 169 -11.55 -3.20 -9.94
CA LYS A 169 -11.13 -1.81 -9.96
C LYS A 169 -12.30 -0.88 -10.30
N ASP A 170 -13.05 -1.20 -11.34
CA ASP A 170 -14.16 -0.37 -11.80
C ASP A 170 -15.34 -0.39 -10.80
N VAL A 171 -15.68 -1.57 -10.27
CA VAL A 171 -16.73 -1.72 -9.25
C VAL A 171 -16.37 -1.02 -7.95
N VAL A 172 -15.11 -1.10 -7.54
CA VAL A 172 -14.60 -0.51 -6.28
C VAL A 172 -14.31 0.98 -6.44
N GLY A 173 -14.05 1.44 -7.67
CA GLY A 173 -13.72 2.84 -7.97
C GLY A 173 -12.31 3.21 -7.53
N THR A 174 -11.34 2.32 -7.70
CA THR A 174 -9.92 2.59 -7.43
C THR A 174 -9.23 3.17 -8.66
N ASP A 175 -8.11 3.88 -8.45
CA ASP A 175 -7.35 4.48 -9.56
C ASP A 175 -6.57 3.42 -10.34
N ASP A 176 -5.98 2.47 -9.62
CA ASP A 176 -5.16 1.39 -10.17
C ASP A 176 -5.43 0.07 -9.46
N PHE A 177 -4.98 -1.03 -10.08
CA PHE A 177 -4.89 -2.33 -9.45
C PHE A 177 -3.58 -3.03 -9.83
N ALA A 178 -3.15 -3.98 -8.99
CA ALA A 178 -1.99 -4.81 -9.23
C ALA A 178 -2.23 -6.22 -8.67
N ARG A 179 -1.69 -7.23 -9.36
CA ARG A 179 -1.79 -8.64 -8.94
C ARG A 179 -0.51 -9.17 -8.32
N THR A 180 0.58 -8.46 -8.53
CA THR A 180 1.89 -8.82 -7.98
C THR A 180 2.51 -7.63 -7.26
N PHE A 181 3.34 -7.88 -6.27
CA PHE A 181 4.11 -6.86 -5.59
C PHE A 181 4.99 -6.04 -6.54
N HIS A 182 5.60 -6.72 -7.53
CA HIS A 182 6.41 -6.05 -8.54
C HIS A 182 5.59 -5.04 -9.37
N GLN A 183 4.39 -5.45 -9.82
CA GLN A 183 3.50 -4.56 -10.58
C GLN A 183 3.05 -3.37 -9.73
N ALA A 184 2.66 -3.60 -8.47
CA ALA A 184 2.26 -2.56 -7.55
C ALA A 184 3.40 -1.58 -7.25
N ALA A 185 4.60 -2.11 -6.98
CA ALA A 185 5.79 -1.29 -6.76
C ALA A 185 6.14 -0.46 -8.00
N ALA A 186 6.07 -1.03 -9.21
CA ALA A 186 6.29 -0.28 -10.45
C ALA A 186 5.32 0.90 -10.59
N ILE A 187 4.03 0.70 -10.31
CA ILE A 187 3.00 1.76 -10.33
C ILE A 187 3.35 2.85 -9.31
N ILE A 188 3.70 2.46 -8.08
CA ILE A 188 4.03 3.41 -7.01
C ILE A 188 5.28 4.22 -7.37
N LEU A 189 6.37 3.58 -7.80
CA LEU A 189 7.61 4.25 -8.16
C LEU A 189 7.42 5.21 -9.34
N GLN A 190 6.63 4.81 -10.34
CA GLN A 190 6.27 5.70 -11.44
C GLN A 190 5.50 6.93 -10.94
N ARG A 191 4.51 6.76 -10.05
CA ARG A 191 3.74 7.87 -9.50
C ARG A 191 4.57 8.74 -8.58
N ALA A 192 5.48 8.15 -7.82
CA ALA A 192 6.36 8.87 -6.91
C ALA A 192 7.34 9.80 -7.63
N THR A 193 7.66 9.52 -8.90
CA THR A 193 8.53 10.37 -9.73
C THR A 193 7.77 11.34 -10.61
N THR A 194 6.49 11.06 -10.92
CA THR A 194 5.66 11.94 -11.76
C THR A 194 4.73 12.77 -10.88
N ASP A 195 4.77 14.08 -10.97
CA ASP A 195 3.90 15.01 -10.24
C ASP A 195 2.48 14.99 -10.84
N GLN A 196 1.81 13.85 -10.80
CA GLN A 196 0.40 13.69 -11.19
C GLN A 196 -0.55 13.75 -9.98
N GLY A 197 -0.11 14.40 -8.91
CA GLY A 197 -0.97 14.75 -7.78
C GLY A 197 -1.78 15.99 -8.10
N GLY A 198 -3.01 15.82 -8.57
CA GLY A 198 -3.97 16.90 -8.70
C GLY A 198 -4.35 17.48 -7.33
N ALA A 199 -3.47 18.24 -6.72
CA ALA A 199 -3.76 19.07 -5.57
C ALA A 199 -4.17 20.46 -6.04
N LYS A 200 -5.40 20.62 -6.50
CA LYS A 200 -6.07 21.91 -6.40
C LYS A 200 -6.47 22.08 -4.93
N ALA A 201 -5.58 22.73 -4.16
CA ALA A 201 -5.91 23.15 -2.81
C ALA A 201 -7.23 23.96 -2.86
N PRO A 202 -8.18 23.72 -1.95
CA PRO A 202 -9.33 24.60 -1.85
C PRO A 202 -8.82 25.99 -1.44
N ALA A 203 -9.06 26.97 -2.30
CA ALA A 203 -8.81 28.37 -1.99
C ALA A 203 -9.58 28.69 -0.70
N ARG A 204 -8.87 29.04 0.37
CA ARG A 204 -9.44 29.62 1.57
C ARG A 204 -10.22 30.85 1.13
N ALA A 205 -11.52 30.76 1.19
CA ALA A 205 -12.38 31.93 1.10
C ALA A 205 -12.06 32.82 2.31
N SER A 206 -11.28 33.86 2.06
CA SER A 206 -11.09 34.98 2.99
C SER A 206 -12.46 35.68 3.08
N ALA A 207 -13.22 35.36 4.10
CA ALA A 207 -14.36 36.17 4.49
C ALA A 207 -13.81 37.46 5.09
N ALA A 208 -13.72 38.51 4.26
CA ALA A 208 -13.57 39.87 4.75
C ALA A 208 -14.89 40.27 5.40
N LEU A 209 -14.84 40.49 6.70
CA LEU A 209 -15.89 41.28 7.39
C LEU A 209 -15.79 42.71 6.90
N ALA A 210 -16.90 43.20 6.43
CA ALA A 210 -17.31 44.60 6.46
C ALA A 210 -18.71 44.69 7.04
#